data_d66a894df5d3a9f2e7d6f149c283e9fd
#
_entry.id   d66a894df5d3a9f2e7d6f149c283e9fd
#
_cell.length_a   1.000
_cell.length_b   1.000
_cell.length_c   1.000
_cell.angle_alpha   90.00
_cell.angle_beta   90.00
_cell.angle_gamma   90.00
#
_symmetry.space_group_name_H-M   'P 1'
#
loop_
_entity.id
_entity.type
_entity.pdbx_description
1 polymer ?
#
loop_
_entity_poly.entity_id
_entity_poly.type
_entity_poly.pdbx_seq_one_letter_code
_entity_poly.pdbx_strand_id
1 'polypeptide(L)'
;MKQTFVTALLLTVSAACLAAEGPAKVFRLGIIGLDTSHVPAFTKQINDPKNGYSCRVVAGYPGGSPDVVSSWSRVKNYTAQLRDEFGVEIVDSIEILCTKVDGVLLESVDGRPHLAQARPVIAAKKPLFIDKPMAASLADVIAIFDLARANGVPCWSSSSLRYCEGIHGMRDNSEVGKVIGCDAFGPCSLEPHHPDLYWYGVHGVEILFTIMGPGCQTVRRVQTDSTEHVVGVWQDGRVGTFRGIKSGKSDYGAMVYGAKKVTATGKYSGYGALVEEIVKFFETGKPPVPEAETIEIFAFMTAADVSKAQGGAAVSIASVMKEAKAQLK
;
A
#
# COMPACT_ATOMS: atom_id res chain seq x y z
N MET A 1 -75.98 -25.79 -38.95
CA MET A 1 -75.42 -26.15 -37.65
C MET A 1 -73.97 -25.65 -37.63
N LYS A 2 -73.68 -24.50 -36.95
CA LYS A 2 -72.36 -23.93 -36.81
C LYS A 2 -71.86 -24.20 -35.36
N GLN A 3 -70.80 -24.99 -35.22
CA GLN A 3 -70.20 -25.27 -33.93
C GLN A 3 -69.14 -24.20 -33.68
N THR A 4 -69.27 -23.48 -32.58
CA THR A 4 -68.31 -22.45 -32.10
C THR A 4 -67.40 -23.12 -31.09
N PHE A 5 -66.10 -23.22 -31.41
CA PHE A 5 -65.07 -23.66 -30.45
C PHE A 5 -64.62 -22.45 -29.62
N VAL A 6 -64.75 -22.53 -28.31
CA VAL A 6 -64.26 -21.59 -27.34
C VAL A 6 -62.89 -22.14 -26.84
N THR A 7 -61.81 -21.47 -27.18
CA THR A 7 -60.47 -21.79 -26.70
C THR A 7 -60.19 -21.01 -25.38
N ALA A 8 -60.12 -21.73 -24.28
CA ALA A 8 -59.72 -21.15 -22.98
C ALA A 8 -58.25 -21.02 -22.90
N LEU A 9 -57.76 -19.77 -22.75
CA LEU A 9 -56.34 -19.43 -22.54
C LEU A 9 -56.04 -19.47 -21.03
N LEU A 10 -55.28 -20.49 -20.57
CA LEU A 10 -54.76 -20.55 -19.20
C LEU A 10 -53.52 -19.66 -19.09
N LEU A 11 -53.67 -18.54 -18.36
CA LEU A 11 -52.53 -17.73 -17.92
C LEU A 11 -51.92 -18.38 -16.67
N THR A 12 -50.71 -18.98 -16.82
CA THR A 12 -49.89 -19.39 -15.69
C THR A 12 -49.08 -18.19 -15.18
N VAL A 13 -49.44 -17.66 -14.04
CA VAL A 13 -48.67 -16.63 -13.32
C VAL A 13 -47.54 -17.35 -12.60
N SER A 14 -46.32 -17.27 -13.14
CA SER A 14 -45.09 -17.67 -12.44
C SER A 14 -44.77 -16.64 -11.37
N ALA A 15 -45.01 -16.97 -10.11
CA ALA A 15 -44.50 -16.20 -8.97
C ALA A 15 -42.98 -16.40 -8.88
N ALA A 16 -42.21 -15.41 -9.34
CA ALA A 16 -40.79 -15.34 -9.05
C ALA A 16 -40.63 -15.10 -7.54
N CYS A 17 -40.20 -16.12 -6.80
CA CYS A 17 -39.72 -15.96 -5.44
C CYS A 17 -38.47 -15.10 -5.47
N LEU A 18 -38.60 -13.80 -5.14
CA LEU A 18 -37.46 -12.97 -4.73
C LEU A 18 -36.97 -13.55 -3.39
N ALA A 19 -35.92 -14.37 -3.46
CA ALA A 19 -35.16 -14.72 -2.27
C ALA A 19 -34.64 -13.41 -1.69
N ALA A 20 -35.10 -13.06 -0.50
CA ALA A 20 -34.52 -11.95 0.26
C ALA A 20 -33.05 -12.31 0.52
N GLU A 21 -32.12 -11.59 -0.12
CA GLU A 21 -30.69 -11.68 0.22
C GLU A 21 -30.59 -11.37 1.70
N GLY A 22 -30.09 -12.34 2.48
CA GLY A 22 -29.75 -12.12 3.89
C GLY A 22 -28.78 -10.95 4.02
N PRO A 23 -28.64 -10.33 5.21
CA PRO A 23 -27.75 -9.21 5.41
C PRO A 23 -26.36 -9.57 4.87
N ALA A 24 -25.81 -8.70 3.99
CA ALA A 24 -24.50 -8.91 3.38
C ALA A 24 -23.46 -9.22 4.48
N LYS A 25 -22.74 -10.32 4.31
CA LYS A 25 -21.77 -10.79 5.30
C LYS A 25 -20.66 -9.74 5.44
N VAL A 26 -20.54 -9.13 6.61
CA VAL A 26 -19.47 -8.18 6.91
C VAL A 26 -18.13 -8.92 6.90
N PHE A 27 -17.17 -8.42 6.12
CA PHE A 27 -15.81 -8.94 6.03
C PHE A 27 -15.01 -8.46 7.25
N ARG A 28 -14.57 -9.39 8.08
CA ARG A 28 -13.89 -9.11 9.34
C ARG A 28 -12.39 -8.92 9.08
N LEU A 29 -11.85 -7.78 9.54
CA LEU A 29 -10.44 -7.43 9.39
C LEU A 29 -9.71 -7.49 10.74
N GLY A 30 -8.45 -7.93 10.68
CA GLY A 30 -7.51 -7.88 11.79
C GLY A 30 -6.37 -6.91 11.49
N ILE A 31 -5.85 -6.26 12.54
CA ILE A 31 -4.68 -5.40 12.42
C ILE A 31 -3.50 -6.03 13.18
N ILE A 32 -2.32 -6.05 12.54
CA ILE A 32 -1.05 -6.43 13.15
C ILE A 32 -0.18 -5.17 13.26
N GLY A 33 0.38 -4.89 14.46
CA GLY A 33 1.22 -3.73 14.71
C GLY A 33 0.41 -2.50 15.08
N LEU A 34 0.14 -2.33 16.38
CA LEU A 34 -0.65 -1.21 16.90
C LEU A 34 0.27 -0.05 17.33
N ASP A 35 1.16 0.39 16.43
CA ASP A 35 2.25 1.32 16.74
C ASP A 35 2.38 2.50 15.77
N THR A 36 1.43 2.65 14.83
CA THR A 36 1.36 3.78 13.89
C THR A 36 0.03 4.52 14.00
N SER A 37 0.01 5.80 13.61
CA SER A 37 -1.21 6.61 13.52
C SER A 37 -2.22 6.10 12.48
N HIS A 38 -1.81 5.23 11.56
CA HIS A 38 -2.69 4.60 10.59
C HIS A 38 -3.72 3.70 11.28
N VAL A 39 -3.31 2.96 12.30
CA VAL A 39 -4.15 2.03 13.06
C VAL A 39 -5.47 2.65 13.54
N PRO A 40 -5.49 3.71 14.36
CA PRO A 40 -6.75 4.34 14.76
C PRO A 40 -7.43 5.06 13.58
N ALA A 41 -6.67 5.62 12.63
CA ALA A 41 -7.24 6.35 11.51
C ALA A 41 -7.98 5.43 10.53
N PHE A 42 -7.40 4.29 10.16
CA PHE A 42 -8.05 3.30 9.29
C PHE A 42 -9.23 2.63 10.01
N THR A 43 -9.03 2.21 11.26
CA THR A 43 -10.11 1.62 12.07
C THR A 43 -11.31 2.54 12.16
N LYS A 44 -11.10 3.83 12.44
CA LYS A 44 -12.18 4.82 12.51
C LYS A 44 -12.95 4.93 11.20
N GLN A 45 -12.25 4.96 10.06
CA GLN A 45 -12.90 5.09 8.75
C GLN A 45 -13.62 3.79 8.34
N ILE A 46 -12.97 2.63 8.53
CA ILE A 46 -13.54 1.33 8.17
C ILE A 46 -14.76 1.01 9.04
N ASN A 47 -14.72 1.34 10.32
CA ASN A 47 -15.79 1.03 11.27
C ASN A 47 -16.89 2.09 11.34
N ASP A 48 -16.74 3.25 10.68
CA ASP A 48 -17.81 4.28 10.65
C ASP A 48 -18.96 3.80 9.76
N PRO A 49 -20.16 3.59 10.34
CA PRO A 49 -21.32 3.11 9.57
C PRO A 49 -21.77 4.08 8.48
N LYS A 50 -21.38 5.37 8.56
CA LYS A 50 -21.70 6.37 7.54
C LYS A 50 -21.01 6.11 6.20
N ASN A 51 -19.87 5.40 6.21
CA ASN A 51 -19.13 5.08 5.00
C ASN A 51 -19.71 3.91 4.22
N GLY A 52 -20.62 3.13 4.85
CA GLY A 52 -21.32 2.02 4.18
C GLY A 52 -20.42 0.84 3.76
N TYR A 53 -19.21 0.74 4.32
CA TYR A 53 -18.28 -0.32 3.98
C TYR A 53 -18.76 -1.70 4.46
N SER A 54 -18.55 -2.73 3.65
CA SER A 54 -18.84 -4.13 4.01
C SER A 54 -17.76 -4.76 4.89
N CYS A 55 -16.71 -4.00 5.27
CA CYS A 55 -15.61 -4.44 6.10
C CYS A 55 -15.72 -3.87 7.52
N ARG A 56 -15.15 -4.61 8.51
CA ARG A 56 -14.98 -4.12 9.88
C ARG A 56 -13.70 -4.62 10.51
N VAL A 57 -12.96 -3.74 11.15
CA VAL A 57 -11.83 -4.10 12.02
C VAL A 57 -12.41 -4.61 13.33
N VAL A 58 -12.10 -5.88 13.65
CA VAL A 58 -12.68 -6.59 14.81
C VAL A 58 -11.64 -7.14 15.79
N ALA A 59 -10.39 -7.32 15.35
CA ALA A 59 -9.31 -7.84 16.20
C ALA A 59 -7.98 -7.12 15.92
N GLY A 60 -7.10 -7.05 16.93
CA GLY A 60 -5.78 -6.43 16.81
C GLY A 60 -4.71 -7.17 17.59
N TYR A 61 -3.53 -7.32 17.01
CA TYR A 61 -2.31 -7.82 17.65
C TYR A 61 -1.33 -6.67 17.85
N PRO A 62 -0.90 -6.36 19.09
CA PRO A 62 -0.13 -5.15 19.39
C PRO A 62 1.20 -5.04 18.65
N GLY A 63 2.03 -6.08 18.63
CA GLY A 63 3.36 -6.03 18.03
C GLY A 63 4.26 -4.95 18.65
N GLY A 64 5.02 -4.27 17.79
CA GLY A 64 5.92 -3.18 18.15
C GLY A 64 7.39 -3.60 18.21
N SER A 65 8.29 -2.63 17.94
CA SER A 65 9.75 -2.82 17.92
C SER A 65 10.36 -2.03 19.09
N PRO A 66 10.89 -2.69 20.13
CA PRO A 66 11.41 -2.01 21.32
C PRO A 66 12.59 -1.05 21.07
N ASP A 67 13.37 -1.31 20.05
CA ASP A 67 14.53 -0.51 19.64
C ASP A 67 14.16 0.70 18.74
N VAL A 68 12.90 0.77 18.25
CA VAL A 68 12.39 1.90 17.47
C VAL A 68 11.47 2.75 18.34
N VAL A 69 11.96 3.90 18.80
CA VAL A 69 11.23 4.77 19.75
C VAL A 69 9.85 5.14 19.24
N SER A 70 9.72 5.49 17.98
CA SER A 70 8.45 5.87 17.34
C SER A 70 7.46 4.70 17.19
N SER A 71 7.91 3.45 17.29
CA SER A 71 7.09 2.25 17.41
C SER A 71 6.68 2.05 18.89
N TRP A 72 7.66 1.74 19.73
CA TRP A 72 7.44 1.26 21.08
C TRP A 72 6.65 2.23 21.97
N SER A 73 6.91 3.53 21.85
CA SER A 73 6.21 4.55 22.62
C SER A 73 4.71 4.66 22.34
N ARG A 74 4.23 4.12 21.22
CA ARG A 74 2.84 4.26 20.76
C ARG A 74 1.98 3.02 21.01
N VAL A 75 2.58 1.83 21.09
CA VAL A 75 1.87 0.53 21.19
C VAL A 75 0.80 0.58 22.29
N LYS A 76 1.17 0.99 23.50
CA LYS A 76 0.24 1.01 24.66
C LYS A 76 -0.99 1.88 24.39
N ASN A 77 -0.77 3.08 23.86
CA ASN A 77 -1.85 4.05 23.66
C ASN A 77 -2.79 3.63 22.53
N TYR A 78 -2.25 3.19 21.39
CA TYR A 78 -3.10 2.75 20.27
C TYR A 78 -3.81 1.42 20.58
N THR A 79 -3.17 0.50 21.33
CA THR A 79 -3.85 -0.71 21.83
C THR A 79 -5.05 -0.36 22.70
N ALA A 80 -4.87 0.57 23.65
CA ALA A 80 -5.96 1.03 24.50
C ALA A 80 -7.06 1.71 23.68
N GLN A 81 -6.69 2.56 22.73
CA GLN A 81 -7.64 3.25 21.86
C GLN A 81 -8.47 2.27 21.02
N LEU A 82 -7.85 1.27 20.39
CA LEU A 82 -8.57 0.27 19.60
C LEU A 82 -9.57 -0.52 20.48
N ARG A 83 -9.14 -0.94 21.66
CA ARG A 83 -10.00 -1.69 22.57
C ARG A 83 -11.15 -0.85 23.11
N ASP A 84 -10.84 0.34 23.63
CA ASP A 84 -11.76 1.11 24.47
C ASP A 84 -12.70 2.01 23.66
N GLU A 85 -12.20 2.58 22.52
CA GLU A 85 -13.00 3.48 21.67
C GLU A 85 -13.68 2.73 20.50
N PHE A 86 -13.01 1.74 19.91
CA PHE A 86 -13.51 1.04 18.73
C PHE A 86 -14.06 -0.37 19.01
N GLY A 87 -13.92 -0.89 20.23
CA GLY A 87 -14.39 -2.21 20.61
C GLY A 87 -13.67 -3.36 19.91
N VAL A 88 -12.40 -3.14 19.49
CA VAL A 88 -11.57 -4.13 18.82
C VAL A 88 -11.01 -5.11 19.86
N GLU A 89 -11.17 -6.40 19.63
CA GLU A 89 -10.59 -7.45 20.48
C GLU A 89 -9.07 -7.47 20.35
N ILE A 90 -8.36 -7.37 21.47
CA ILE A 90 -6.89 -7.48 21.47
C ILE A 90 -6.50 -8.93 21.74
N VAL A 91 -5.65 -9.47 20.88
CA VAL A 91 -5.22 -10.87 20.91
C VAL A 91 -3.73 -11.01 21.15
N ASP A 92 -3.32 -12.17 21.66
CA ASP A 92 -1.94 -12.42 22.12
C ASP A 92 -1.00 -12.94 21.01
N SER A 93 -1.56 -13.37 19.86
CA SER A 93 -0.74 -13.83 18.74
C SER A 93 -1.40 -13.60 17.38
N ILE A 94 -0.59 -13.63 16.32
CA ILE A 94 -1.06 -13.50 14.93
C ILE A 94 -1.87 -14.73 14.51
N GLU A 95 -1.53 -15.91 15.00
CA GLU A 95 -2.27 -17.15 14.75
C GLU A 95 -3.68 -17.05 15.32
N ILE A 96 -3.83 -16.55 16.55
CA ILE A 96 -5.15 -16.31 17.17
C ILE A 96 -5.93 -15.27 16.34
N LEU A 97 -5.27 -14.16 15.94
CA LEU A 97 -5.88 -13.15 15.06
C LEU A 97 -6.49 -13.81 13.80
N CYS A 98 -5.69 -14.63 13.12
CA CYS A 98 -6.10 -15.29 11.88
C CYS A 98 -7.32 -16.22 12.03
N THR A 99 -7.61 -16.74 13.23
CA THR A 99 -8.82 -17.54 13.48
C THR A 99 -10.11 -16.69 13.56
N LYS A 100 -9.96 -15.40 13.84
CA LYS A 100 -11.08 -14.47 14.10
C LYS A 100 -11.50 -13.63 12.91
N VAL A 101 -10.64 -13.52 11.88
CA VAL A 101 -10.78 -12.56 10.79
C VAL A 101 -10.79 -13.22 9.41
N ASP A 102 -11.27 -12.48 8.43
CA ASP A 102 -11.34 -12.90 7.04
C ASP A 102 -10.18 -12.32 6.20
N GLY A 103 -9.56 -11.20 6.64
CA GLY A 103 -8.40 -10.56 6.04
C GLY A 103 -7.60 -9.76 7.06
N VAL A 104 -6.38 -9.35 6.70
CA VAL A 104 -5.43 -8.70 7.61
C VAL A 104 -4.82 -7.44 7.01
N LEU A 105 -4.75 -6.38 7.85
CA LEU A 105 -3.92 -5.21 7.65
C LEU A 105 -2.67 -5.37 8.52
N LEU A 106 -1.50 -5.44 7.90
CA LEU A 106 -0.21 -5.46 8.57
C LEU A 106 0.32 -4.03 8.60
N GLU A 107 0.23 -3.38 9.76
CA GLU A 107 0.49 -1.95 9.93
C GLU A 107 1.68 -1.64 10.86
N SER A 108 2.49 -2.63 11.25
CA SER A 108 3.71 -2.37 12.03
C SER A 108 4.53 -1.27 11.35
N VAL A 109 4.88 -0.20 12.10
CA VAL A 109 5.62 0.93 11.50
C VAL A 109 7.03 0.53 11.07
N ASP A 110 7.60 -0.47 11.72
CA ASP A 110 8.88 -1.08 11.41
C ASP A 110 8.71 -2.19 10.37
N GLY A 111 9.32 -2.03 9.20
CA GLY A 111 9.27 -3.03 8.13
C GLY A 111 10.10 -4.29 8.36
N ARG A 112 11.01 -4.30 9.35
CA ARG A 112 11.88 -5.46 9.63
C ARG A 112 11.13 -6.73 10.02
N PRO A 113 10.08 -6.69 10.88
CA PRO A 113 9.31 -7.88 11.22
C PRO A 113 8.28 -8.31 10.18
N HIS A 114 8.02 -7.55 9.11
CA HIS A 114 6.90 -7.77 8.21
C HIS A 114 6.90 -9.15 7.54
N LEU A 115 8.04 -9.66 7.07
CA LEU A 115 8.12 -11.01 6.50
C LEU A 115 7.73 -12.08 7.54
N ALA A 116 8.23 -11.96 8.77
CA ALA A 116 7.90 -12.89 9.86
C ALA A 116 6.41 -12.82 10.23
N GLN A 117 5.85 -11.61 10.29
CA GLN A 117 4.43 -11.38 10.60
C GLN A 117 3.48 -11.81 9.46
N ALA A 118 3.91 -11.67 8.20
CA ALA A 118 3.13 -12.08 7.04
C ALA A 118 3.03 -13.61 6.89
N ARG A 119 4.05 -14.37 7.33
CA ARG A 119 4.09 -15.85 7.20
C ARG A 119 2.85 -16.54 7.78
N PRO A 120 2.46 -16.35 9.05
CA PRO A 120 1.27 -16.98 9.63
C PRO A 120 -0.03 -16.53 8.94
N VAL A 121 -0.12 -15.27 8.50
CA VAL A 121 -1.28 -14.73 7.77
C VAL A 121 -1.45 -15.45 6.43
N ILE A 122 -0.36 -15.59 5.66
CA ILE A 122 -0.35 -16.26 4.37
C ILE A 122 -0.62 -17.76 4.53
N ALA A 123 -0.05 -18.40 5.58
CA ALA A 123 -0.32 -19.80 5.91
C ALA A 123 -1.80 -20.04 6.24
N ALA A 124 -2.44 -19.09 6.91
CA ALA A 124 -3.87 -19.09 7.20
C ALA A 124 -4.76 -18.71 5.99
N LYS A 125 -4.17 -18.49 4.79
CA LYS A 125 -4.86 -18.12 3.55
C LYS A 125 -5.69 -16.82 3.65
N LYS A 126 -5.23 -15.84 4.45
CA LYS A 126 -5.93 -14.56 4.60
C LYS A 126 -5.39 -13.55 3.60
N PRO A 127 -6.25 -12.87 2.81
CA PRO A 127 -5.87 -11.69 2.04
C PRO A 127 -5.14 -10.68 2.91
N LEU A 128 -4.08 -10.05 2.38
CA LEU A 128 -3.15 -9.26 3.17
C LEU A 128 -2.86 -7.90 2.51
N PHE A 129 -3.19 -6.81 3.21
CA PHE A 129 -2.64 -5.49 2.94
C PHE A 129 -1.47 -5.25 3.88
N ILE A 130 -0.33 -4.76 3.36
CA ILE A 130 0.83 -4.38 4.16
C ILE A 130 1.04 -2.88 4.00
N ASP A 131 1.00 -2.16 5.11
CA ASP A 131 1.30 -0.72 5.11
C ASP A 131 2.77 -0.46 4.77
N LYS A 132 3.07 0.76 4.38
CA LYS A 132 4.43 1.19 4.09
C LYS A 132 5.29 1.32 5.38
N PRO A 133 6.59 0.99 5.29
CA PRO A 133 7.25 0.30 4.20
C PRO A 133 6.86 -1.18 4.17
N MET A 134 6.67 -1.76 2.99
CA MET A 134 6.25 -3.16 2.86
C MET A 134 7.21 -4.14 3.56
N ALA A 135 8.49 -3.79 3.62
CA ALA A 135 9.53 -4.48 4.39
C ALA A 135 10.75 -3.56 4.57
N ALA A 136 11.77 -4.01 5.30
CA ALA A 136 13.02 -3.27 5.47
C ALA A 136 14.15 -3.75 4.53
N SER A 137 13.87 -4.64 3.58
CA SER A 137 14.80 -5.04 2.53
C SER A 137 14.08 -5.41 1.24
N LEU A 138 14.76 -5.25 0.10
CA LEU A 138 14.22 -5.69 -1.19
C LEU A 138 14.04 -7.22 -1.23
N ALA A 139 14.91 -7.97 -0.59
CA ALA A 139 14.81 -9.42 -0.48
C ALA A 139 13.52 -9.83 0.25
N ASP A 140 13.21 -9.20 1.37
CA ASP A 140 11.98 -9.50 2.12
C ASP A 140 10.71 -9.10 1.34
N VAL A 141 10.72 -7.97 0.61
CA VAL A 141 9.60 -7.59 -0.28
C VAL A 141 9.34 -8.69 -1.31
N ILE A 142 10.39 -9.18 -1.98
CA ILE A 142 10.28 -10.28 -2.95
C ILE A 142 9.79 -11.54 -2.26
N ALA A 143 10.35 -11.90 -1.09
CA ALA A 143 9.98 -13.09 -0.33
C ALA A 143 8.50 -13.08 0.09
N ILE A 144 7.96 -11.93 0.50
CA ILE A 144 6.55 -11.79 0.88
C ILE A 144 5.66 -12.07 -0.34
N PHE A 145 5.93 -11.45 -1.49
CA PHE A 145 5.15 -11.67 -2.71
C PHE A 145 5.28 -13.09 -3.24
N ASP A 146 6.48 -13.68 -3.23
CA ASP A 146 6.70 -15.07 -3.65
C ASP A 146 5.92 -16.04 -2.76
N LEU A 147 5.95 -15.82 -1.44
CA LEU A 147 5.21 -16.64 -0.49
C LEU A 147 3.70 -16.50 -0.68
N ALA A 148 3.20 -15.27 -0.85
CA ALA A 148 1.78 -14.99 -1.08
C ALA A 148 1.30 -15.67 -2.38
N ARG A 149 2.05 -15.52 -3.47
CA ARG A 149 1.75 -16.12 -4.77
C ARG A 149 1.77 -17.65 -4.71
N ALA A 150 2.79 -18.26 -4.09
CA ALA A 150 2.89 -19.70 -3.92
C ALA A 150 1.72 -20.29 -3.12
N ASN A 151 1.10 -19.49 -2.27
CA ASN A 151 -0.04 -19.86 -1.44
C ASN A 151 -1.40 -19.43 -2.00
N GLY A 152 -1.45 -18.74 -3.13
CA GLY A 152 -2.68 -18.21 -3.72
C GLY A 152 -3.36 -17.14 -2.86
N VAL A 153 -2.58 -16.38 -2.08
CA VAL A 153 -3.07 -15.31 -1.19
C VAL A 153 -2.87 -13.96 -1.87
N PRO A 154 -3.94 -13.18 -2.09
CA PRO A 154 -3.82 -11.81 -2.57
C PRO A 154 -3.05 -10.96 -1.55
N CYS A 155 -2.04 -10.21 -2.03
CA CYS A 155 -1.20 -9.35 -1.19
C CYS A 155 -0.83 -8.08 -1.96
N TRP A 156 -0.82 -6.92 -1.27
CA TRP A 156 -0.35 -5.67 -1.85
C TRP A 156 0.07 -4.68 -0.77
N SER A 157 0.76 -3.63 -1.19
CA SER A 157 1.21 -2.53 -0.34
C SER A 157 1.12 -1.22 -1.09
N SER A 158 0.91 -0.12 -0.38
CA SER A 158 0.92 1.23 -0.95
C SER A 158 1.05 2.30 0.13
N SER A 159 1.51 3.48 -0.29
CA SER A 159 1.37 4.73 0.47
C SER A 159 0.04 5.42 0.12
N SER A 160 -0.55 6.12 1.10
CA SER A 160 -1.71 6.99 0.87
C SER A 160 -1.46 8.08 -0.17
N LEU A 161 -0.21 8.45 -0.39
CA LEU A 161 0.19 9.48 -1.36
C LEU A 161 -0.12 9.07 -2.81
N ARG A 162 -0.17 7.78 -3.12
CA ARG A 162 -0.59 7.26 -4.43
C ARG A 162 -1.99 7.76 -4.82
N TYR A 163 -2.88 7.86 -3.85
CA TYR A 163 -4.30 8.15 -4.04
C TYR A 163 -4.67 9.62 -3.77
N CYS A 164 -3.68 10.47 -3.51
CA CYS A 164 -3.92 11.89 -3.33
C CYS A 164 -4.39 12.55 -4.62
N GLU A 165 -5.23 13.59 -4.47
CA GLU A 165 -5.72 14.38 -5.59
C GLU A 165 -4.58 14.94 -6.43
N GLY A 166 -4.71 14.83 -7.75
CA GLY A 166 -3.70 15.25 -8.71
C GLY A 166 -2.48 14.32 -8.84
N ILE A 167 -2.36 13.25 -8.01
CA ILE A 167 -1.34 12.20 -8.16
C ILE A 167 -1.97 10.98 -8.82
N HIS A 168 -3.06 10.49 -8.22
CA HIS A 168 -3.83 9.40 -8.81
C HIS A 168 -4.37 9.78 -10.19
N GLY A 169 -4.18 8.91 -11.18
CA GLY A 169 -4.60 9.16 -12.57
C GLY A 169 -3.72 10.14 -13.36
N MET A 170 -2.67 10.73 -12.77
CA MET A 170 -1.80 11.67 -13.48
C MET A 170 -1.07 11.04 -14.66
N ARG A 171 -0.70 9.76 -14.56
CA ARG A 171 -0.03 9.01 -15.65
C ARG A 171 -0.82 9.04 -16.95
N ASP A 172 -2.15 8.96 -16.85
CA ASP A 172 -3.08 8.86 -17.98
C ASP A 172 -3.89 10.14 -18.18
N ASN A 173 -3.46 11.27 -17.61
CA ASN A 173 -4.15 12.54 -17.68
C ASN A 173 -4.07 13.13 -19.11
N SER A 174 -5.20 13.21 -19.80
CA SER A 174 -5.28 13.66 -21.20
C SER A 174 -4.91 15.14 -21.40
N GLU A 175 -5.04 15.99 -20.39
CA GLU A 175 -4.66 17.41 -20.46
C GLU A 175 -3.14 17.58 -20.36
N VAL A 176 -2.49 16.75 -19.55
CA VAL A 176 -1.02 16.73 -19.41
C VAL A 176 -0.38 16.00 -20.58
N GLY A 177 -1.06 15.01 -21.13
CA GLY A 177 -0.56 14.15 -22.19
C GLY A 177 0.48 13.15 -21.66
N LYS A 178 1.22 12.52 -22.56
CA LYS A 178 2.27 11.55 -22.18
C LYS A 178 3.25 12.20 -21.21
N VAL A 179 3.45 11.60 -20.03
CA VAL A 179 4.45 12.04 -19.03
C VAL A 179 5.85 11.83 -19.61
N ILE A 180 6.64 12.91 -19.67
CA ILE A 180 8.02 12.94 -20.17
C ILE A 180 9.00 12.90 -19.00
N GLY A 181 8.63 13.44 -17.83
CA GLY A 181 9.45 13.48 -16.63
C GLY A 181 8.62 13.89 -15.41
N CYS A 182 9.22 13.68 -14.23
CA CYS A 182 8.57 14.04 -12.96
C CYS A 182 9.63 14.33 -11.89
N ASP A 183 9.46 15.42 -11.16
CA ASP A 183 10.24 15.76 -9.97
C ASP A 183 9.33 15.68 -8.75
N ALA A 184 9.35 14.54 -8.06
CA ALA A 184 8.60 14.31 -6.82
C ALA A 184 9.39 14.81 -5.60
N PHE A 185 8.68 15.24 -4.56
CA PHE A 185 9.28 15.63 -3.29
C PHE A 185 8.42 15.21 -2.09
N GLY A 186 9.08 15.08 -0.95
CA GLY A 186 8.42 14.77 0.32
C GLY A 186 9.36 14.82 1.51
N PRO A 187 8.84 14.79 2.74
CA PRO A 187 9.66 14.58 3.93
C PRO A 187 10.46 13.29 3.81
N CYS A 188 11.68 13.30 4.36
CA CYS A 188 12.58 12.14 4.32
C CYS A 188 13.40 12.05 5.62
N SER A 189 12.71 11.94 6.76
CA SER A 189 13.40 11.60 8.00
C SER A 189 13.97 10.20 7.89
N LEU A 190 15.13 10.00 8.49
CA LEU A 190 15.83 8.72 8.53
C LEU A 190 15.59 8.04 9.87
N GLU A 191 15.61 6.70 9.86
CA GLU A 191 15.56 5.86 11.05
C GLU A 191 16.80 4.95 11.04
N PRO A 192 17.66 4.99 12.08
CA PRO A 192 18.92 4.24 12.09
C PRO A 192 18.79 2.72 11.88
N HIS A 193 17.66 2.15 12.21
CA HIS A 193 17.38 0.72 12.09
C HIS A 193 16.81 0.31 10.72
N HIS A 194 16.59 1.29 9.82
CA HIS A 194 16.05 1.10 8.49
C HIS A 194 16.99 1.56 7.39
N PRO A 195 16.90 1.00 6.17
CA PRO A 195 17.46 1.63 4.99
C PRO A 195 16.87 3.04 4.82
N ASP A 196 17.71 4.00 4.41
CA ASP A 196 17.39 5.42 4.47
C ASP A 196 16.03 5.82 3.90
N LEU A 197 15.78 5.48 2.63
CA LEU A 197 14.57 5.92 1.95
C LEU A 197 13.33 5.11 2.32
N TYR A 198 13.50 3.93 2.89
CA TYR A 198 12.39 3.04 3.24
C TYR A 198 11.50 3.61 4.35
N TRP A 199 12.09 4.41 5.27
CA TRP A 199 11.36 4.93 6.43
C TRP A 199 10.30 5.97 6.05
N TYR A 200 10.72 7.09 5.45
CA TYR A 200 9.82 8.18 5.03
C TYR A 200 9.92 8.51 3.55
N GLY A 201 11.08 8.31 2.93
CA GLY A 201 11.30 8.55 1.50
C GLY A 201 10.36 7.74 0.61
N VAL A 202 9.92 6.57 1.09
CA VAL A 202 8.97 5.70 0.38
C VAL A 202 7.72 6.44 -0.10
N HIS A 203 7.21 7.41 0.66
CA HIS A 203 6.05 8.21 0.26
C HIS A 203 6.29 9.02 -1.03
N GLY A 204 7.43 9.70 -1.12
CA GLY A 204 7.76 10.49 -2.31
C GLY A 204 8.17 9.62 -3.50
N VAL A 205 8.80 8.47 -3.25
CA VAL A 205 9.09 7.49 -4.31
C VAL A 205 7.79 6.87 -4.82
N GLU A 206 6.80 6.63 -3.96
CA GLU A 206 5.45 6.19 -4.37
C GLU A 206 4.77 7.22 -5.29
N ILE A 207 4.86 8.53 -4.97
CA ILE A 207 4.38 9.60 -5.85
C ILE A 207 5.07 9.52 -7.22
N LEU A 208 6.41 9.41 -7.22
CA LEU A 208 7.20 9.31 -8.45
C LEU A 208 6.74 8.16 -9.34
N PHE A 209 6.61 6.96 -8.77
CA PHE A 209 6.19 5.77 -9.53
C PHE A 209 4.72 5.80 -9.92
N THR A 210 3.85 6.41 -9.15
CA THR A 210 2.45 6.62 -9.53
C THR A 210 2.34 7.44 -10.82
N ILE A 211 3.18 8.47 -10.97
CA ILE A 211 3.20 9.37 -12.11
C ILE A 211 3.99 8.79 -13.29
N MET A 212 5.22 8.31 -13.04
CA MET A 212 6.13 7.83 -14.09
C MET A 212 5.82 6.42 -14.58
N GLY A 213 5.24 5.59 -13.72
CA GLY A 213 5.12 4.14 -13.96
C GLY A 213 6.43 3.38 -13.77
N PRO A 214 6.38 2.04 -13.85
CA PRO A 214 7.57 1.19 -13.81
C PRO A 214 8.45 1.37 -15.05
N GLY A 215 9.67 0.81 -15.01
CA GLY A 215 10.63 0.81 -16.12
C GLY A 215 11.91 1.59 -15.85
N CYS A 216 12.20 1.95 -14.59
CA CYS A 216 13.47 2.56 -14.19
C CYS A 216 14.64 1.59 -14.44
N GLN A 217 15.73 2.07 -15.05
CA GLN A 217 16.90 1.25 -15.38
C GLN A 217 18.08 1.53 -14.46
N THR A 218 18.33 2.81 -14.16
CA THR A 218 19.48 3.24 -13.36
C THR A 218 19.10 4.33 -12.38
N VAL A 219 19.77 4.36 -11.24
CA VAL A 219 19.54 5.31 -10.15
C VAL A 219 20.86 5.92 -9.72
N ARG A 220 20.85 7.25 -9.45
CA ARG A 220 21.92 7.98 -8.78
C ARG A 220 21.37 8.73 -7.58
N ARG A 221 22.18 8.87 -6.52
CA ARG A 221 21.79 9.64 -5.33
C ARG A 221 22.89 10.61 -4.91
N VAL A 222 22.48 11.84 -4.66
CA VAL A 222 23.27 12.88 -4.02
C VAL A 222 22.61 13.22 -2.69
N GLN A 223 23.39 13.41 -1.65
CA GLN A 223 22.90 13.76 -0.32
C GLN A 223 23.66 14.94 0.30
N THR A 224 22.95 15.66 1.15
CA THR A 224 23.48 16.63 2.10
C THR A 224 22.82 16.43 3.46
N ASP A 225 23.18 17.19 4.48
CA ASP A 225 22.53 17.12 5.80
C ASP A 225 21.03 17.45 5.73
N SER A 226 20.63 18.28 4.78
CA SER A 226 19.24 18.76 4.63
C SER A 226 18.41 18.02 3.56
N THR A 227 19.05 17.25 2.66
CA THR A 227 18.38 16.77 1.45
C THR A 227 18.92 15.41 1.02
N GLU A 228 18.01 14.55 0.59
CA GLU A 228 18.30 13.42 -0.26
C GLU A 228 17.81 13.74 -1.67
N HIS A 229 18.62 13.58 -2.70
CA HIS A 229 18.21 13.80 -4.09
C HIS A 229 18.54 12.57 -4.93
N VAL A 230 17.49 11.93 -5.44
CA VAL A 230 17.60 10.69 -6.22
C VAL A 230 17.16 10.96 -7.64
N VAL A 231 17.93 10.49 -8.62
CA VAL A 231 17.65 10.61 -10.05
C VAL A 231 17.54 9.22 -10.65
N GLY A 232 16.41 8.91 -11.26
CA GLY A 232 16.18 7.67 -12.02
C GLY A 232 16.11 7.95 -13.51
N VAL A 233 16.65 7.02 -14.31
CA VAL A 233 16.51 7.02 -15.78
C VAL A 233 15.72 5.80 -16.20
N TRP A 234 14.61 6.03 -16.91
CA TRP A 234 13.71 4.99 -17.40
C TRP A 234 14.19 4.42 -18.76
N GLN A 235 13.74 3.20 -19.08
CA GLN A 235 14.12 2.48 -20.31
C GLN A 235 13.81 3.24 -21.61
N ASP A 236 12.83 4.16 -21.59
CA ASP A 236 12.43 5.00 -22.72
C ASP A 236 13.13 6.38 -22.73
N GLY A 237 14.16 6.55 -21.88
CA GLY A 237 14.96 7.77 -21.76
C GLY A 237 14.35 8.86 -20.87
N ARG A 238 13.14 8.65 -20.30
CA ARG A 238 12.56 9.59 -19.36
C ARG A 238 13.40 9.67 -18.09
N VAL A 239 13.41 10.85 -17.48
CA VAL A 239 14.06 11.10 -16.20
C VAL A 239 13.00 11.43 -15.14
N GLY A 240 13.12 10.80 -13.98
CA GLY A 240 12.31 11.11 -12.81
C GLY A 240 13.19 11.32 -11.58
N THR A 241 12.82 12.27 -10.72
CA THR A 241 13.59 12.57 -9.51
C THR A 241 12.75 12.48 -8.25
N PHE A 242 13.41 12.16 -7.14
CA PHE A 242 12.84 12.31 -5.80
C PHE A 242 13.72 13.22 -4.95
N ARG A 243 13.14 14.30 -4.42
CA ARG A 243 13.75 15.16 -3.42
C ARG A 243 13.20 14.84 -2.04
N GLY A 244 14.01 14.19 -1.22
CA GLY A 244 13.72 13.94 0.19
C GLY A 244 14.15 15.13 1.04
N ILE A 245 13.21 15.77 1.75
CA ILE A 245 13.42 16.95 2.58
C ILE A 245 13.69 16.49 4.01
N LYS A 246 14.91 16.71 4.52
CA LYS A 246 15.32 16.33 5.89
C LYS A 246 15.26 17.50 6.87
N SER A 247 15.33 18.73 6.39
CA SER A 247 15.28 19.92 7.24
C SER A 247 14.48 21.05 6.59
N GLY A 248 13.98 21.97 7.41
CA GLY A 248 13.10 23.04 7.00
C GLY A 248 11.63 22.58 6.89
N LYS A 249 10.79 23.46 6.31
CA LYS A 249 9.40 23.11 6.07
C LYS A 249 9.31 22.09 4.94
N SER A 250 8.56 21.03 5.17
CA SER A 250 8.34 19.96 4.18
C SER A 250 6.85 19.82 3.85
N ASP A 251 6.59 19.37 2.63
CA ASP A 251 5.28 18.99 2.13
C ASP A 251 5.45 17.89 1.08
N TYR A 252 4.37 17.37 0.53
CA TYR A 252 4.37 16.37 -0.52
C TYR A 252 3.92 16.97 -1.85
N GLY A 253 4.47 16.48 -2.95
CA GLY A 253 4.02 16.87 -4.28
C GLY A 253 4.97 16.48 -5.39
N ALA A 254 4.67 16.93 -6.59
CA ALA A 254 5.50 16.75 -7.76
C ALA A 254 5.33 17.89 -8.78
N MET A 255 6.40 18.12 -9.56
CA MET A 255 6.32 18.82 -10.85
C MET A 255 6.29 17.77 -11.95
N VAL A 256 5.27 17.80 -12.78
CA VAL A 256 5.06 16.83 -13.87
C VAL A 256 5.29 17.52 -15.20
N TYR A 257 6.15 16.93 -16.01
CA TYR A 257 6.48 17.37 -17.37
C TYR A 257 5.76 16.46 -18.35
N GLY A 258 4.69 16.95 -18.93
CA GLY A 258 3.92 16.21 -19.94
C GLY A 258 4.13 16.76 -21.34
N ALA A 259 3.72 16.00 -22.33
CA ALA A 259 3.83 16.37 -23.75
C ALA A 259 2.99 17.59 -24.11
N LYS A 260 1.93 17.91 -23.34
CA LYS A 260 1.01 19.01 -23.60
C LYS A 260 1.09 20.12 -22.55
N LYS A 261 1.53 19.78 -21.31
CA LYS A 261 1.50 20.71 -20.19
C LYS A 261 2.56 20.38 -19.17
N VAL A 262 3.14 21.40 -18.53
CA VAL A 262 3.91 21.28 -17.29
C VAL A 262 3.01 21.74 -16.13
N THR A 263 2.92 20.92 -15.08
CA THR A 263 2.02 21.23 -13.95
C THR A 263 2.59 20.76 -12.63
N ALA A 264 2.40 21.55 -11.58
CA ALA A 264 2.58 21.12 -10.21
C ALA A 264 1.36 20.30 -9.78
N THR A 265 1.59 19.25 -9.01
CA THR A 265 0.54 18.38 -8.52
C THR A 265 0.87 17.80 -7.16
N GLY A 266 -0.14 17.26 -6.51
CA GLY A 266 -0.06 16.56 -5.26
C GLY A 266 -0.20 17.51 -4.08
N LYS A 267 -1.23 17.26 -3.31
CA LYS A 267 -1.41 17.80 -1.98
C LYS A 267 -1.88 16.64 -1.11
N TYR A 268 -1.29 16.49 0.06
CA TYR A 268 -1.75 15.44 0.98
C TYR A 268 -3.23 15.65 1.31
N SER A 269 -4.05 14.66 1.04
CA SER A 269 -5.52 14.68 1.22
C SER A 269 -6.02 13.69 2.28
N GLY A 270 -5.12 13.15 3.10
CA GLY A 270 -5.48 12.18 4.14
C GLY A 270 -5.48 10.73 3.65
N TYR A 271 -6.17 9.86 4.39
CA TYR A 271 -6.14 8.42 4.17
C TYR A 271 -7.37 7.87 3.43
N GLY A 272 -8.43 8.69 3.26
CA GLY A 272 -9.74 8.23 2.78
C GLY A 272 -9.66 7.39 1.51
N ALA A 273 -9.00 7.91 0.48
CA ALA A 273 -8.89 7.21 -0.80
C ALA A 273 -8.07 5.91 -0.73
N LEU A 274 -7.04 5.83 0.14
CA LEU A 274 -6.34 4.57 0.38
C LEU A 274 -7.26 3.56 1.10
N VAL A 275 -8.01 4.01 2.11
CA VAL A 275 -8.95 3.14 2.86
C VAL A 275 -10.04 2.58 1.94
N GLU A 276 -10.56 3.37 1.00
CA GLU A 276 -11.50 2.89 -0.02
C GLU A 276 -10.89 1.77 -0.87
N GLU A 277 -9.66 1.90 -1.33
CA GLU A 277 -8.97 0.85 -2.10
C GLU A 277 -8.64 -0.38 -1.24
N ILE A 278 -8.34 -0.21 0.05
CA ILE A 278 -8.16 -1.32 1.00
C ILE A 278 -9.48 -2.10 1.15
N VAL A 279 -10.60 -1.43 1.38
CA VAL A 279 -11.92 -2.07 1.48
C VAL A 279 -12.25 -2.81 0.20
N LYS A 280 -12.12 -2.16 -0.95
CA LYS A 280 -12.37 -2.73 -2.27
C LYS A 280 -11.47 -3.95 -2.58
N PHE A 281 -10.21 -3.92 -2.12
CA PHE A 281 -9.33 -5.07 -2.22
C PHE A 281 -9.88 -6.28 -1.43
N PHE A 282 -10.30 -6.07 -0.19
CA PHE A 282 -10.86 -7.17 0.62
C PHE A 282 -12.19 -7.70 0.07
N GLU A 283 -13.00 -6.85 -0.53
CA GLU A 283 -14.26 -7.25 -1.18
C GLU A 283 -14.06 -8.07 -2.46
N THR A 284 -13.02 -7.71 -3.25
CA THR A 284 -12.82 -8.26 -4.60
C THR A 284 -11.70 -9.27 -4.70
N GLY A 285 -10.77 -9.28 -3.74
CA GLY A 285 -9.53 -10.06 -3.80
C GLY A 285 -8.52 -9.54 -4.84
N LYS A 286 -8.73 -8.34 -5.41
CA LYS A 286 -7.89 -7.79 -6.49
C LYS A 286 -7.00 -6.66 -5.98
N PRO A 287 -5.66 -6.87 -5.93
CA PRO A 287 -4.72 -5.80 -5.61
C PRO A 287 -4.81 -4.64 -6.61
N PRO A 288 -4.92 -3.36 -6.15
CA PRO A 288 -4.97 -2.22 -7.05
C PRO A 288 -3.59 -1.83 -7.60
N VAL A 289 -2.51 -2.27 -6.95
CA VAL A 289 -1.12 -2.04 -7.37
C VAL A 289 -0.49 -3.38 -7.73
N PRO A 290 0.06 -3.54 -8.96
CA PRO A 290 0.77 -4.76 -9.35
C PRO A 290 2.01 -4.99 -8.47
N GLU A 291 2.27 -6.25 -8.09
CA GLU A 291 3.47 -6.61 -7.30
C GLU A 291 4.77 -6.13 -7.94
N ALA A 292 4.87 -6.20 -9.28
CA ALA A 292 6.04 -5.76 -10.01
C ALA A 292 6.34 -4.27 -9.83
N GLU A 293 5.31 -3.41 -9.74
CA GLU A 293 5.48 -1.98 -9.49
C GLU A 293 5.97 -1.74 -8.06
N THR A 294 5.39 -2.43 -7.07
CA THR A 294 5.85 -2.34 -5.68
C THR A 294 7.30 -2.82 -5.55
N ILE A 295 7.66 -3.96 -6.13
CA ILE A 295 9.04 -4.47 -6.12
C ILE A 295 10.01 -3.45 -6.74
N GLU A 296 9.63 -2.80 -7.85
CA GLU A 296 10.50 -1.81 -8.51
C GLU A 296 10.65 -0.52 -7.67
N ILE A 297 9.63 -0.07 -6.94
CA ILE A 297 9.72 1.01 -5.96
C ILE A 297 10.82 0.70 -4.92
N PHE A 298 10.81 -0.50 -4.37
CA PHE A 298 11.80 -0.92 -3.38
C PHE A 298 13.18 -1.15 -4.01
N ALA A 299 13.26 -1.64 -5.25
CA ALA A 299 14.51 -1.74 -6.01
C ALA A 299 15.12 -0.37 -6.29
N PHE A 300 14.30 0.65 -6.60
CA PHE A 300 14.73 2.03 -6.78
C PHE A 300 15.34 2.60 -5.50
N MET A 301 14.70 2.40 -4.34
CA MET A 301 15.22 2.85 -3.05
C MET A 301 16.50 2.10 -2.66
N THR A 302 16.57 0.79 -2.88
CA THR A 302 17.81 -0.01 -2.68
C THR A 302 18.94 0.48 -3.56
N ALA A 303 18.69 0.73 -4.85
CA ALA A 303 19.69 1.24 -5.78
C ALA A 303 20.17 2.65 -5.37
N ALA A 304 19.29 3.48 -4.82
CA ALA A 304 19.66 4.78 -4.26
C ALA A 304 20.59 4.65 -3.04
N ASP A 305 20.36 3.69 -2.14
CA ASP A 305 21.22 3.45 -0.99
C ASP A 305 22.59 2.90 -1.41
N VAL A 306 22.63 1.98 -2.39
CA VAL A 306 23.89 1.50 -2.98
C VAL A 306 24.63 2.63 -3.69
N SER A 307 23.94 3.49 -4.46
CA SER A 307 24.53 4.67 -5.11
C SER A 307 25.16 5.63 -4.09
N LYS A 308 24.48 5.89 -2.97
CA LYS A 308 25.02 6.67 -1.86
C LYS A 308 26.34 6.08 -1.35
N ALA A 309 26.36 4.78 -1.05
CA ALA A 309 27.54 4.09 -0.57
C ALA A 309 28.71 4.12 -1.58
N GLN A 310 28.42 4.25 -2.87
CA GLN A 310 29.38 4.35 -3.98
C GLN A 310 29.69 5.81 -4.39
N GLY A 311 29.42 6.80 -3.53
CA GLY A 311 29.71 8.20 -3.79
C GLY A 311 28.88 8.85 -4.90
N GLY A 312 27.65 8.34 -5.15
CA GLY A 312 26.74 8.85 -6.18
C GLY A 312 26.88 8.17 -7.55
N ALA A 313 27.59 7.06 -7.64
CA ALA A 313 27.72 6.30 -8.87
C ALA A 313 26.34 5.79 -9.35
N ALA A 314 26.19 5.58 -10.67
CA ALA A 314 24.97 5.00 -11.23
C ALA A 314 24.89 3.52 -10.86
N VAL A 315 23.72 3.11 -10.34
CA VAL A 315 23.41 1.74 -9.96
C VAL A 315 22.24 1.23 -10.81
N SER A 316 22.36 0.04 -11.38
CA SER A 316 21.27 -0.53 -12.18
C SER A 316 20.23 -1.21 -11.30
N ILE A 317 18.95 -1.05 -11.64
CA ILE A 317 17.86 -1.80 -11.00
C ILE A 317 18.08 -3.31 -11.13
N ALA A 318 18.57 -3.77 -12.27
CA ALA A 318 18.84 -5.19 -12.51
C ALA A 318 19.90 -5.77 -11.56
N SER A 319 20.93 -4.98 -11.17
CA SER A 319 21.96 -5.45 -10.23
C SER A 319 21.39 -5.66 -8.84
N VAL A 320 20.66 -4.70 -8.29
CA VAL A 320 20.08 -4.83 -6.95
C VAL A 320 19.00 -5.93 -6.89
N MET A 321 18.24 -6.10 -7.97
CA MET A 321 17.30 -7.21 -8.09
C MET A 321 17.99 -8.58 -8.09
N LYS A 322 19.12 -8.70 -8.79
CA LYS A 322 19.93 -9.93 -8.81
C LYS A 322 20.49 -10.24 -7.42
N GLU A 323 21.01 -9.24 -6.73
CA GLU A 323 21.56 -9.38 -5.38
C GLU A 323 20.48 -9.77 -4.36
N ALA A 324 19.31 -9.10 -4.38
CA ALA A 324 18.21 -9.44 -3.52
C ALA A 324 17.71 -10.88 -3.72
N LYS A 325 17.56 -11.32 -4.98
CA LYS A 325 17.18 -12.72 -5.30
C LYS A 325 18.23 -13.74 -4.89
N ALA A 326 19.52 -13.38 -4.87
CA ALA A 326 20.57 -14.28 -4.40
C ALA A 326 20.51 -14.54 -2.88
N GLN A 327 19.97 -13.61 -2.10
CA GLN A 327 19.76 -13.75 -0.65
C GLN A 327 18.58 -14.69 -0.30
N LEU A 328 17.72 -15.03 -1.26
CA LEU A 328 16.57 -15.92 -1.06
C LEU A 328 16.87 -17.40 -1.36
N LYS A 329 18.05 -17.70 -1.85
CA LYS A 329 18.53 -19.07 -2.13
C LYS A 329 19.24 -19.66 -0.93
#